data_bf8a28588ae15304079ab4be12ceae26
#
_entry.id   bf8a28588ae15304079ab4be12ceae26
#
_cell.length_a   1.000
_cell.length_b   1.000
_cell.length_c   1.000
_cell.angle_alpha   90.00
_cell.angle_beta   90.00
_cell.angle_gamma   90.00
#
_symmetry.space_group_name_H-M   'P 1'
#
loop_
_entity.id
_entity.type
_entity.pdbx_description
1 polymer ?
#
loop_
_entity_poly.entity_id
_entity_poly.type
_entity_poly.pdbx_seq_one_letter_code
_entity_poly.pdbx_strand_id
1 'polypeptide(L)'
;MRPAPPGPRSHRQRMSHSQCRGVHRLVALVAAGLLVAACSGDGRSTAGPPGVPERTATRTAPTLPAAPTVRTTTPPRSPPAAATAADRLAAQLTTAETAIRDPATPASKLPALGRSQQRAYRALVRHPGLVPQVLAQLPPTLRRTVKANVLAGSELRKLNRPARRLPRWRIVAPAPAGRLLAAYRAAQARLGVPWEYLAAIHLVETRVGRIRGTSSAGAQGPMQFLPSTWKRYGRGGDIQATGDAILAAARLLAANGAPTHMARALYAYNPSRRYVRAVSAYASQLHADRRAFLGYYHWQVFYGDTLLPEGYPARPPTPAPG
;
A
#
# COMPACT_ATOMS: atom_id res chain seq x y z
N MET A 1 -49.08 13.09 68.84
CA MET A 1 -47.81 12.61 68.29
C MET A 1 -48.11 11.47 67.33
N ARG A 2 -48.10 11.71 66.05
CA ARG A 2 -48.24 10.67 64.98
C ARG A 2 -46.86 10.41 64.37
N PRO A 3 -46.45 9.19 64.16
CA PRO A 3 -45.17 8.89 63.55
C PRO A 3 -45.22 9.12 62.00
N ALA A 4 -44.08 9.58 61.46
CA ALA A 4 -43.87 9.85 60.07
C ALA A 4 -43.82 8.57 59.19
N PRO A 5 -44.18 8.67 57.91
CA PRO A 5 -44.12 7.52 56.97
C PRO A 5 -42.68 7.23 56.51
N PRO A 6 -42.36 5.95 56.16
CA PRO A 6 -41.04 5.57 55.70
C PRO A 6 -40.79 6.00 54.22
N GLY A 7 -39.59 6.47 53.95
CA GLY A 7 -39.11 6.88 52.62
C GLY A 7 -38.92 5.70 51.64
N PRO A 8 -38.84 6.00 50.32
CA PRO A 8 -38.80 4.99 49.28
C PRO A 8 -37.46 4.22 49.22
N ARG A 9 -37.54 2.90 49.19
CA ARG A 9 -36.43 1.97 49.03
C ARG A 9 -35.90 2.08 47.58
N SER A 10 -34.62 2.41 47.45
CA SER A 10 -33.88 2.34 46.20
C SER A 10 -33.72 0.89 45.71
N HIS A 11 -34.44 0.53 44.67
CA HIS A 11 -34.17 -0.69 43.90
C HIS A 11 -32.87 -0.50 43.07
N ARG A 12 -31.76 -0.98 43.62
CA ARG A 12 -30.58 -1.29 42.83
C ARG A 12 -30.93 -2.48 41.92
N GLN A 13 -31.29 -2.23 40.68
CA GLN A 13 -31.31 -3.25 39.65
C GLN A 13 -29.85 -3.70 39.38
N ARG A 14 -29.53 -4.89 39.87
CA ARG A 14 -28.37 -5.65 39.40
C ARG A 14 -28.61 -5.99 37.92
N MET A 15 -27.98 -5.26 37.00
CA MET A 15 -27.90 -5.70 35.62
C MET A 15 -26.98 -6.91 35.53
N SER A 16 -27.56 -8.04 35.19
CA SER A 16 -26.90 -9.31 35.00
C SER A 16 -25.91 -9.21 33.81
N HIS A 17 -24.67 -9.61 34.03
CA HIS A 17 -23.58 -9.74 33.05
C HIS A 17 -23.79 -10.95 32.11
N SER A 18 -24.93 -11.07 31.45
CA SER A 18 -25.21 -12.22 30.60
C SER A 18 -25.71 -11.90 29.18
N GLN A 19 -25.35 -10.77 28.59
CA GLN A 19 -25.69 -10.49 27.16
C GLN A 19 -24.56 -9.85 26.36
N CYS A 20 -23.34 -10.34 26.49
CA CYS A 20 -22.21 -9.97 25.62
C CYS A 20 -21.53 -11.20 25.00
N ARG A 21 -22.30 -12.20 24.59
CA ARG A 21 -21.78 -13.31 23.78
C ARG A 21 -22.66 -13.48 22.53
N GLY A 22 -22.29 -12.87 21.42
CA GLY A 22 -22.99 -13.15 20.17
C GLY A 22 -22.89 -12.09 19.11
N VAL A 23 -21.72 -11.50 18.81
CA VAL A 23 -21.47 -10.82 17.54
C VAL A 23 -20.00 -11.00 17.17
N HIS A 24 -19.61 -12.21 16.86
CA HIS A 24 -18.37 -12.49 16.20
C HIS A 24 -18.72 -13.25 14.92
N ARG A 25 -18.61 -12.54 13.78
CA ARG A 25 -18.28 -13.01 12.44
C ARG A 25 -18.92 -12.09 11.40
N LEU A 26 -18.23 -11.00 11.05
CA LEU A 26 -18.43 -10.35 9.76
C LEU A 26 -17.05 -9.92 9.26
N VAL A 27 -16.47 -10.80 8.49
CA VAL A 27 -15.19 -10.61 7.81
C VAL A 27 -15.46 -9.78 6.58
N ALA A 28 -15.08 -8.52 6.59
CA ALA A 28 -14.94 -7.74 5.37
C ALA A 28 -13.60 -8.10 4.73
N LEU A 29 -13.57 -9.21 3.99
CA LEU A 29 -12.46 -9.58 3.13
C LEU A 29 -12.60 -8.80 1.82
N VAL A 30 -11.71 -7.85 1.58
CA VAL A 30 -11.32 -7.47 0.23
C VAL A 30 -10.46 -8.61 -0.31
N ALA A 31 -11.10 -9.75 -0.60
CA ALA A 31 -10.49 -10.91 -1.18
C ALA A 31 -11.12 -11.17 -2.54
N ALA A 32 -10.36 -10.96 -3.59
CA ALA A 32 -10.63 -11.56 -4.88
C ALA A 32 -10.54 -13.09 -4.73
N GLY A 33 -11.64 -13.75 -5.14
CA GLY A 33 -11.97 -15.16 -5.02
C GLY A 33 -10.86 -16.20 -5.01
N LEU A 34 -11.04 -17.18 -4.14
CA LEU A 34 -10.39 -18.48 -4.16
C LEU A 34 -11.26 -19.47 -4.95
N LEU A 35 -10.65 -20.13 -5.92
CA LEU A 35 -11.01 -21.49 -6.35
C LEU A 35 -9.71 -22.25 -6.57
N VAL A 36 -9.54 -23.27 -5.74
CA VAL A 36 -8.48 -24.26 -5.79
C VAL A 36 -8.83 -25.27 -6.88
N ALA A 37 -7.90 -25.56 -7.78
CA ALA A 37 -7.84 -26.83 -8.48
C ALA A 37 -6.38 -27.27 -8.54
N ALA A 38 -6.10 -28.33 -7.82
CA ALA A 38 -4.89 -29.12 -7.92
C ALA A 38 -4.97 -29.99 -9.18
N CYS A 39 -3.85 -30.12 -9.91
CA CYS A 39 -3.52 -31.33 -10.65
C CYS A 39 -2.01 -31.43 -10.79
N SER A 40 -1.54 -32.57 -10.33
CA SER A 40 -0.19 -33.10 -10.39
C SER A 40 0.17 -33.51 -11.83
N GLY A 41 1.47 -33.55 -12.12
CA GLY A 41 1.99 -34.15 -13.35
C GLY A 41 3.51 -34.23 -13.32
N ASP A 42 4.00 -35.41 -12.95
CA ASP A 42 5.39 -35.85 -13.03
C ASP A 42 5.94 -35.87 -14.46
N GLY A 43 7.26 -35.68 -14.59
CA GLY A 43 7.97 -35.92 -15.83
C GLY A 43 9.48 -35.80 -15.69
N ARG A 44 10.13 -36.94 -15.30
CA ARG A 44 11.58 -37.14 -15.37
C ARG A 44 12.04 -37.23 -16.84
N SER A 45 13.22 -36.76 -17.15
CA SER A 45 14.23 -37.56 -17.89
C SER A 45 15.59 -36.90 -17.96
N THR A 46 16.50 -37.56 -17.53
CA THR A 46 17.93 -37.87 -17.64
C THR A 46 18.56 -37.63 -19.03
N ALA A 47 19.80 -37.15 -19.09
CA ALA A 47 21.00 -37.76 -19.61
C ALA A 47 22.15 -36.74 -19.79
N GLY A 48 23.31 -37.13 -19.34
CA GLY A 48 24.57 -36.40 -19.43
C GLY A 48 25.48 -36.88 -20.55
N PRO A 49 26.80 -36.61 -20.52
CA PRO A 49 27.62 -36.12 -21.64
C PRO A 49 28.45 -37.25 -22.32
N PRO A 50 29.21 -36.94 -23.35
CA PRO A 50 30.67 -36.80 -23.26
C PRO A 50 31.29 -35.86 -24.34
N GLY A 51 32.48 -35.36 -24.28
CA GLY A 51 33.79 -35.89 -24.36
C GLY A 51 34.75 -34.94 -25.07
N VAL A 52 35.91 -34.76 -24.50
CA VAL A 52 37.12 -34.04 -25.01
C VAL A 52 37.73 -34.77 -26.19
N PRO A 53 38.52 -34.14 -27.10
CA PRO A 53 39.97 -34.29 -26.93
C PRO A 53 40.83 -33.03 -27.20
N GLU A 54 41.87 -33.03 -26.49
CA GLU A 54 43.12 -32.30 -26.52
C GLU A 54 43.90 -32.47 -27.83
N ARG A 55 44.59 -31.43 -28.35
CA ARG A 55 45.79 -31.56 -29.14
C ARG A 55 46.78 -30.38 -28.87
N THR A 56 47.88 -30.78 -28.33
CA THR A 56 49.14 -30.11 -28.16
C THR A 56 49.81 -29.82 -29.51
N ALA A 57 50.42 -28.67 -29.68
CA ALA A 57 51.57 -28.47 -30.58
C ALA A 57 52.44 -27.32 -30.11
N THR A 58 53.60 -27.69 -29.71
CA THR A 58 54.80 -26.91 -29.36
C THR A 58 55.45 -26.36 -30.64
N ARG A 59 55.90 -25.10 -30.62
CA ARG A 59 57.10 -24.68 -31.38
C ARG A 59 57.67 -23.34 -30.93
N THR A 60 58.81 -23.38 -30.40
CA THR A 60 60.09 -22.66 -30.33
C THR A 60 60.15 -21.20 -30.83
N ALA A 61 60.75 -20.38 -29.97
CA ALA A 61 61.18 -18.99 -30.16
C ALA A 61 62.40 -18.82 -31.08
N PRO A 62 62.69 -17.61 -31.51
CA PRO A 62 63.96 -17.02 -31.18
C PRO A 62 63.94 -15.59 -30.67
N THR A 63 65.06 -15.23 -30.09
CA THR A 63 65.51 -14.21 -29.19
C THR A 63 65.84 -12.87 -29.84
N LEU A 64 65.38 -11.74 -29.23
CA LEU A 64 65.98 -10.42 -28.91
C LEU A 64 66.56 -9.50 -30.01
N PRO A 65 66.51 -8.11 -29.88
CA PRO A 65 67.06 -7.39 -28.71
C PRO A 65 66.27 -6.16 -28.17
N ALA A 66 66.55 -5.89 -26.92
CA ALA A 66 66.74 -4.65 -26.15
C ALA A 66 65.89 -3.40 -26.39
N ALA A 67 65.34 -2.97 -25.32
CA ALA A 67 64.70 -1.76 -24.80
C ALA A 67 65.36 -0.43 -25.21
N PRO A 68 64.82 0.77 -24.92
CA PRO A 68 64.03 1.17 -23.80
C PRO A 68 62.91 2.20 -24.11
N THR A 69 61.92 2.34 -23.31
CA THR A 69 61.46 3.63 -22.73
C THR A 69 60.26 3.34 -21.81
N VAL A 70 60.48 3.57 -20.53
CA VAL A 70 59.42 3.61 -19.54
C VAL A 70 58.50 4.82 -19.84
N ARG A 71 57.42 4.61 -20.56
CA ARG A 71 56.27 5.48 -20.49
C ARG A 71 55.39 4.94 -19.33
N THR A 72 55.36 5.71 -18.27
CA THR A 72 54.38 5.54 -17.23
C THR A 72 53.00 5.80 -17.83
N THR A 73 52.43 4.79 -18.46
CA THR A 73 51.02 4.81 -18.85
C THR A 73 50.21 4.58 -17.58
N THR A 74 49.60 5.65 -17.08
CA THR A 74 48.50 5.55 -16.15
C THR A 74 47.53 4.47 -16.68
N PRO A 75 47.20 3.40 -15.91
CA PRO A 75 46.29 2.39 -16.42
C PRO A 75 44.99 3.05 -16.82
N PRO A 76 44.38 2.67 -17.93
CA PRO A 76 43.11 3.22 -18.37
C PRO A 76 42.10 2.98 -17.26
N ARG A 77 41.51 4.06 -16.78
CA ARG A 77 40.44 4.02 -15.76
C ARG A 77 39.34 3.13 -16.34
N SER A 78 39.11 1.97 -15.71
CA SER A 78 38.04 1.08 -16.13
C SER A 78 36.74 1.87 -16.25
N PRO A 79 35.94 1.67 -17.31
CA PRO A 79 34.65 2.33 -17.42
C PRO A 79 33.82 2.06 -16.16
N PRO A 80 33.07 3.04 -15.66
CA PRO A 80 32.25 2.83 -14.46
C PRO A 80 31.33 1.65 -14.69
N ALA A 81 31.28 0.73 -13.70
CA ALA A 81 30.41 -0.44 -13.76
C ALA A 81 28.98 0.00 -14.01
N ALA A 82 28.26 -0.72 -14.87
CA ALA A 82 26.86 -0.41 -15.17
C ALA A 82 26.04 -0.46 -13.88
N ALA A 83 25.22 0.58 -13.65
CA ALA A 83 24.40 0.68 -12.43
C ALA A 83 23.49 -0.55 -12.26
N THR A 84 23.50 -1.14 -11.09
CA THR A 84 22.67 -2.31 -10.77
C THR A 84 21.18 -1.92 -10.67
N ALA A 85 20.30 -2.92 -10.60
CA ALA A 85 18.87 -2.67 -10.34
C ALA A 85 18.66 -2.02 -8.96
N ALA A 86 19.48 -2.38 -7.96
CA ALA A 86 19.43 -1.78 -6.63
C ALA A 86 19.84 -0.30 -6.65
N ASP A 87 20.92 0.04 -7.40
CA ASP A 87 21.39 1.42 -7.56
C ASP A 87 20.31 2.32 -8.17
N ARG A 88 19.69 1.85 -9.25
CA ARG A 88 18.61 2.60 -9.91
C ARG A 88 17.41 2.81 -9.00
N LEU A 89 17.00 1.79 -8.23
CA LEU A 89 15.87 1.91 -7.30
C LEU A 89 16.20 2.82 -6.11
N ALA A 90 17.43 2.77 -5.58
CA ALA A 90 17.87 3.66 -4.51
C ALA A 90 17.89 5.12 -4.97
N ALA A 91 18.45 5.41 -6.15
CA ALA A 91 18.45 6.74 -6.74
C ALA A 91 17.03 7.25 -7.00
N GLN A 92 16.17 6.40 -7.58
CA GLN A 92 14.77 6.72 -7.86
C GLN A 92 13.98 7.05 -6.59
N LEU A 93 14.16 6.27 -5.51
CA LEU A 93 13.52 6.53 -4.22
C LEU A 93 14.06 7.78 -3.55
N THR A 94 15.39 7.97 -3.57
CA THR A 94 16.00 9.17 -3.01
C THR A 94 15.44 10.42 -3.68
N THR A 95 15.44 10.47 -5.01
CA THR A 95 14.90 11.60 -5.77
C THR A 95 13.41 11.83 -5.46
N ALA A 96 12.59 10.78 -5.52
CA ALA A 96 11.15 10.93 -5.35
C ALA A 96 10.78 11.31 -3.91
N GLU A 97 11.36 10.64 -2.91
CA GLU A 97 11.03 10.88 -1.50
C GLU A 97 11.51 12.24 -1.02
N THR A 98 12.70 12.69 -1.43
CA THR A 98 13.22 14.01 -1.10
C THR A 98 12.38 15.09 -1.74
N ALA A 99 12.14 15.01 -3.07
CA ALA A 99 11.40 16.04 -3.78
C ALA A 99 9.93 16.13 -3.35
N ILE A 100 9.25 15.02 -3.05
CA ILE A 100 7.87 15.05 -2.54
C ILE A 100 7.78 15.80 -1.20
N ARG A 101 8.79 15.66 -0.35
CA ARG A 101 8.84 16.30 0.98
C ARG A 101 9.32 17.72 0.98
N ASP A 102 10.03 18.13 -0.07
CA ASP A 102 10.50 19.49 -0.23
C ASP A 102 9.33 20.44 -0.56
N PRO A 103 9.03 21.43 0.29
CA PRO A 103 7.99 22.43 0.04
C PRO A 103 8.28 23.31 -1.20
N ALA A 104 9.54 23.44 -1.63
CA ALA A 104 9.91 24.16 -2.82
C ALA A 104 9.61 23.40 -4.13
N THR A 105 9.30 22.10 -4.05
CA THR A 105 8.95 21.33 -5.25
C THR A 105 7.64 21.81 -5.87
N PRO A 106 7.65 22.23 -7.14
CA PRO A 106 6.45 22.70 -7.84
C PRO A 106 5.37 21.61 -7.87
N ALA A 107 4.10 21.99 -7.67
CA ALA A 107 2.97 21.08 -7.69
C ALA A 107 2.85 20.28 -8.99
N SER A 108 3.24 20.86 -10.12
CA SER A 108 3.25 20.21 -11.45
C SER A 108 4.18 19.00 -11.53
N LYS A 109 5.21 18.90 -10.69
CA LYS A 109 6.14 17.76 -10.65
C LYS A 109 5.63 16.61 -9.81
N LEU A 110 4.73 16.86 -8.84
CA LEU A 110 4.24 15.85 -7.89
C LEU A 110 3.60 14.62 -8.56
N PRO A 111 2.81 14.73 -9.65
CA PRO A 111 2.26 13.55 -10.32
C PRO A 111 3.33 12.58 -10.84
N ALA A 112 4.38 13.09 -11.46
CA ALA A 112 5.48 12.27 -11.96
C ALA A 112 6.28 11.63 -10.82
N LEU A 113 6.58 12.40 -9.78
CA LEU A 113 7.30 11.94 -8.59
C LEU A 113 6.52 10.85 -7.85
N GLY A 114 5.21 11.02 -7.60
CA GLY A 114 4.38 10.01 -6.94
C GLY A 114 4.27 8.71 -7.75
N ARG A 115 4.14 8.80 -9.08
CA ARG A 115 4.17 7.61 -9.94
C ARG A 115 5.55 6.92 -9.93
N SER A 116 6.63 7.69 -9.94
CA SER A 116 7.99 7.17 -9.82
C SER A 116 8.20 6.44 -8.49
N GLN A 117 7.86 7.09 -7.39
CA GLN A 117 7.87 6.53 -6.04
C GLN A 117 7.09 5.19 -5.98
N GLN A 118 5.86 5.16 -6.48
CA GLN A 118 5.03 3.95 -6.49
C GLN A 118 5.66 2.80 -7.27
N ARG A 119 6.23 3.08 -8.46
CA ARG A 119 6.89 2.05 -9.27
C ARG A 119 8.07 1.42 -8.54
N ALA A 120 8.89 2.24 -7.86
CA ALA A 120 10.04 1.74 -7.09
C ALA A 120 9.59 0.88 -5.91
N TYR A 121 8.59 1.31 -5.13
CA TYR A 121 8.04 0.48 -4.04
C TYR A 121 7.42 -0.82 -4.56
N ARG A 122 6.69 -0.78 -5.67
CA ARG A 122 6.14 -1.99 -6.28
C ARG A 122 7.24 -2.96 -6.74
N ALA A 123 8.34 -2.45 -7.28
CA ALA A 123 9.50 -3.27 -7.64
C ALA A 123 10.11 -3.95 -6.41
N LEU A 124 10.34 -3.22 -5.32
CA LEU A 124 10.87 -3.78 -4.06
C LEU A 124 9.94 -4.82 -3.43
N VAL A 125 8.63 -4.60 -3.48
CA VAL A 125 7.63 -5.56 -2.98
C VAL A 125 7.61 -6.85 -3.82
N ARG A 126 7.91 -6.76 -5.11
CA ARG A 126 8.02 -7.93 -6.00
C ARG A 126 9.35 -8.66 -5.88
N HIS A 127 10.41 -7.92 -5.64
CA HIS A 127 11.79 -8.42 -5.56
C HIS A 127 12.39 -8.14 -4.18
N PRO A 128 11.92 -8.82 -3.11
CA PRO A 128 12.33 -8.52 -1.74
C PRO A 128 13.84 -8.71 -1.49
N GLY A 129 14.53 -9.52 -2.28
CA GLY A 129 15.97 -9.69 -2.22
C GLY A 129 16.78 -8.43 -2.53
N LEU A 130 16.18 -7.44 -3.23
CA LEU A 130 16.83 -6.14 -3.48
C LEU A 130 16.75 -5.18 -2.30
N VAL A 131 15.86 -5.42 -1.33
CA VAL A 131 15.60 -4.48 -0.24
C VAL A 131 16.87 -4.18 0.60
N PRO A 132 17.67 -5.16 1.06
CA PRO A 132 18.87 -4.87 1.82
C PRO A 132 19.87 -4.00 1.03
N GLN A 133 20.09 -4.31 -0.25
CA GLN A 133 21.01 -3.59 -1.12
C GLN A 133 20.56 -2.14 -1.33
N VAL A 134 19.27 -1.93 -1.62
CA VAL A 134 18.69 -0.59 -1.78
C VAL A 134 18.81 0.20 -0.46
N LEU A 135 18.49 -0.41 0.69
CA LEU A 135 18.59 0.27 1.99
C LEU A 135 20.03 0.67 2.34
N ALA A 136 21.04 -0.11 1.94
CA ALA A 136 22.45 0.23 2.17
C ALA A 136 22.84 1.51 1.42
N GLN A 137 22.29 1.74 0.24
CA GLN A 137 22.59 2.89 -0.64
C GLN A 137 21.75 4.14 -0.36
N LEU A 138 20.65 3.99 0.40
CA LEU A 138 19.80 5.14 0.73
C LEU A 138 20.45 6.04 1.81
N PRO A 139 20.20 7.36 1.74
CA PRO A 139 20.45 8.26 2.86
C PRO A 139 19.83 7.69 4.15
N PRO A 140 20.52 7.77 5.30
CA PRO A 140 20.01 7.24 6.57
C PRO A 140 18.61 7.73 6.92
N THR A 141 18.29 8.99 6.61
CA THR A 141 16.98 9.64 6.83
C THR A 141 15.84 8.98 6.09
N LEU A 142 16.09 8.35 4.93
CA LEU A 142 15.07 7.71 4.10
C LEU A 142 14.88 6.22 4.40
N ARG A 143 15.83 5.57 5.10
CA ARG A 143 15.77 4.12 5.35
C ARG A 143 14.51 3.70 6.09
N ARG A 144 14.10 4.46 7.11
CA ARG A 144 12.86 4.19 7.86
C ARG A 144 11.63 4.31 6.98
N THR A 145 11.58 5.34 6.15
CA THR A 145 10.50 5.58 5.19
C THR A 145 10.36 4.42 4.20
N VAL A 146 11.48 4.02 3.60
CA VAL A 146 11.46 2.94 2.61
C VAL A 146 11.08 1.61 3.25
N LYS A 147 11.60 1.28 4.43
CA LYS A 147 11.19 0.08 5.19
C LYS A 147 9.69 0.04 5.45
N ALA A 148 9.10 1.16 5.89
CA ALA A 148 7.67 1.23 6.20
C ALA A 148 6.79 1.05 4.95
N ASN A 149 7.14 1.69 3.83
CA ASN A 149 6.40 1.55 2.58
C ASN A 149 6.51 0.14 1.98
N VAL A 150 7.69 -0.47 2.04
CA VAL A 150 7.90 -1.86 1.60
C VAL A 150 7.11 -2.83 2.49
N LEU A 151 7.13 -2.63 3.81
CA LEU A 151 6.31 -3.42 4.75
C LEU A 151 4.82 -3.33 4.37
N ALA A 152 4.29 -2.10 4.26
CA ALA A 152 2.88 -1.90 3.92
C ALA A 152 2.49 -2.57 2.61
N GLY A 153 3.27 -2.36 1.54
CA GLY A 153 3.03 -2.97 0.24
C GLY A 153 3.11 -4.50 0.28
N SER A 154 4.08 -5.06 1.02
CA SER A 154 4.25 -6.52 1.17
C SER A 154 3.09 -7.15 1.93
N GLU A 155 2.61 -6.52 3.02
CA GLU A 155 1.47 -7.01 3.77
C GLU A 155 0.17 -6.97 2.94
N LEU A 156 -0.05 -5.90 2.17
CA LEU A 156 -1.20 -5.81 1.27
C LEU A 156 -1.12 -6.82 0.13
N ARG A 157 0.07 -7.06 -0.44
CA ARG A 157 0.25 -8.10 -1.48
C ARG A 157 -0.07 -9.49 -0.94
N LYS A 158 0.30 -9.80 0.30
CA LYS A 158 -0.02 -11.08 0.96
C LYS A 158 -1.51 -11.19 1.32
N LEU A 159 -2.18 -10.06 1.58
CA LEU A 159 -3.60 -10.01 1.90
C LEU A 159 -4.46 -10.16 0.64
N ASN A 160 -4.07 -9.51 -0.45
CA ASN A 160 -4.85 -9.40 -1.68
C ASN A 160 -4.22 -10.23 -2.80
N ARG A 161 -4.86 -11.33 -3.18
CA ARG A 161 -4.50 -12.09 -4.37
C ARG A 161 -5.42 -11.67 -5.51
N PRO A 162 -4.91 -11.09 -6.61
CA PRO A 162 -5.74 -10.70 -7.73
C PRO A 162 -6.33 -11.95 -8.40
N ALA A 163 -7.61 -11.88 -8.76
CA ALA A 163 -8.24 -12.90 -9.59
C ALA A 163 -7.76 -12.77 -11.05
N ARG A 164 -7.96 -13.83 -11.85
CA ARG A 164 -7.58 -13.83 -13.27
C ARG A 164 -8.34 -12.77 -14.09
N ARG A 165 -9.61 -12.48 -13.72
CA ARG A 165 -10.43 -11.47 -14.42
C ARG A 165 -10.22 -10.10 -13.77
N LEU A 166 -10.09 -9.07 -14.61
CA LEU A 166 -10.06 -7.70 -14.14
C LEU A 166 -11.39 -7.31 -13.50
N PRO A 167 -11.37 -6.49 -12.43
CA PRO A 167 -12.60 -6.08 -11.76
C PRO A 167 -13.41 -5.11 -12.62
N ARG A 168 -14.72 -5.08 -12.42
CA ARG A 168 -15.64 -4.12 -13.05
C ARG A 168 -15.62 -2.77 -12.31
N TRP A 169 -14.43 -2.25 -12.04
CA TRP A 169 -14.28 -0.94 -11.41
C TRP A 169 -14.29 0.18 -12.46
N ARG A 170 -14.69 1.36 -12.03
CA ARG A 170 -14.39 2.59 -12.76
C ARG A 170 -13.25 3.30 -12.05
N ILE A 171 -12.23 3.71 -12.79
CA ILE A 171 -11.11 4.46 -12.24
C ILE A 171 -11.29 5.92 -12.61
N VAL A 172 -11.38 6.77 -11.59
CA VAL A 172 -11.66 8.20 -11.74
C VAL A 172 -10.57 9.03 -11.07
N ALA A 173 -10.51 10.32 -11.41
CA ALA A 173 -9.73 11.29 -10.65
C ALA A 173 -10.25 11.35 -9.20
N PRO A 174 -9.37 11.39 -8.20
CA PRO A 174 -9.77 11.58 -6.81
C PRO A 174 -10.24 13.03 -6.59
N ALA A 175 -10.96 13.27 -5.50
CA ALA A 175 -11.22 14.64 -5.07
C ALA A 175 -9.90 15.41 -4.83
N PRO A 176 -9.87 16.74 -5.00
CA PRO A 176 -8.65 17.53 -4.79
C PRO A 176 -7.98 17.24 -3.44
N ALA A 177 -6.65 17.14 -3.43
CA ALA A 177 -5.87 16.76 -2.24
C ALA A 177 -6.19 17.62 -1.02
N GLY A 178 -6.36 18.93 -1.21
CA GLY A 178 -6.74 19.87 -0.13
C GLY A 178 -8.11 19.54 0.46
N ARG A 179 -9.10 19.17 -0.37
CA ARG A 179 -10.44 18.75 0.11
C ARG A 179 -10.38 17.46 0.91
N LEU A 180 -9.58 16.50 0.47
CA LEU A 180 -9.38 15.24 1.22
C LEU A 180 -8.73 15.50 2.58
N LEU A 181 -7.65 16.30 2.62
CA LEU A 181 -6.98 16.67 3.87
C LEU A 181 -7.91 17.43 4.82
N ALA A 182 -8.75 18.33 4.30
CA ALA A 182 -9.76 19.04 5.10
C ALA A 182 -10.78 18.05 5.70
N ALA A 183 -11.28 17.10 4.92
CA ALA A 183 -12.24 16.09 5.38
C ALA A 183 -11.64 15.18 6.47
N TYR A 184 -10.39 14.72 6.32
CA TYR A 184 -9.72 13.91 7.35
C TYR A 184 -9.54 14.70 8.65
N ARG A 185 -9.10 15.98 8.57
CA ARG A 185 -8.92 16.83 9.73
C ARG A 185 -10.22 17.18 10.44
N ALA A 186 -11.28 17.43 9.67
CA ALA A 186 -12.61 17.65 10.23
C ALA A 186 -13.12 16.41 11.00
N ALA A 187 -12.88 15.22 10.47
CA ALA A 187 -13.22 13.98 11.16
C ALA A 187 -12.37 13.78 12.44
N GLN A 188 -11.07 14.10 12.39
CA GLN A 188 -10.20 14.09 13.57
C GLN A 188 -10.69 15.07 14.64
N ALA A 189 -11.00 16.30 14.26
CA ALA A 189 -11.49 17.33 15.21
C ALA A 189 -12.79 16.89 15.90
N ARG A 190 -13.68 16.18 15.19
CA ARG A 190 -14.97 15.72 15.74
C ARG A 190 -14.89 14.47 16.60
N LEU A 191 -13.93 13.58 16.34
CA LEU A 191 -13.95 12.22 16.89
C LEU A 191 -12.59 11.78 17.49
N GLY A 192 -11.57 12.65 17.48
CA GLY A 192 -10.26 12.37 18.05
C GLY A 192 -9.43 11.32 17.30
N VAL A 193 -9.91 10.82 16.15
CA VAL A 193 -9.18 9.83 15.36
C VAL A 193 -8.12 10.53 14.50
N PRO A 194 -6.82 10.22 14.64
CA PRO A 194 -5.78 10.92 13.90
C PRO A 194 -6.00 10.80 12.38
N TRP A 195 -5.88 11.92 11.68
CA TRP A 195 -6.17 12.06 10.26
C TRP A 195 -5.34 11.11 9.38
N GLU A 196 -4.14 10.79 9.83
CA GLU A 196 -3.20 9.92 9.14
C GLU A 196 -3.76 8.51 8.93
N TYR A 197 -4.48 8.00 9.93
CA TYR A 197 -5.12 6.68 9.84
C TYR A 197 -6.30 6.71 8.87
N LEU A 198 -7.09 7.78 8.86
CA LEU A 198 -8.20 7.94 7.92
C LEU A 198 -7.69 8.02 6.47
N ALA A 199 -6.61 8.78 6.26
CA ALA A 199 -5.96 8.88 4.96
C ALA A 199 -5.32 7.55 4.51
N ALA A 200 -4.67 6.82 5.44
CA ALA A 200 -4.08 5.52 5.16
C ALA A 200 -5.13 4.46 4.82
N ILE A 201 -6.26 4.43 5.52
CA ILE A 201 -7.41 3.57 5.18
C ILE A 201 -7.91 3.92 3.78
N HIS A 202 -8.17 5.19 3.48
CA HIS A 202 -8.64 5.63 2.17
C HIS A 202 -7.67 5.28 1.04
N LEU A 203 -6.36 5.39 1.30
CA LEU A 203 -5.32 4.95 0.37
C LEU A 203 -5.40 3.43 0.10
N VAL A 204 -5.59 2.64 1.14
CA VAL A 204 -5.63 1.17 1.04
C VAL A 204 -6.90 0.71 0.35
N GLU A 205 -8.05 1.25 0.72
CA GLU A 205 -9.36 0.81 0.22
C GLU A 205 -9.56 1.16 -1.27
N THR A 206 -9.36 2.43 -1.62
CA THR A 206 -9.75 2.88 -2.96
C THR A 206 -8.73 3.78 -3.65
N ARG A 207 -7.46 3.81 -3.20
CA ARG A 207 -6.47 4.76 -3.73
C ARG A 207 -6.97 6.20 -3.64
N VAL A 208 -7.36 6.59 -2.44
CA VAL A 208 -7.92 7.92 -2.09
C VAL A 208 -9.14 8.29 -2.95
N GLY A 209 -10.02 7.29 -3.21
CA GLY A 209 -11.27 7.47 -3.92
C GLY A 209 -11.17 7.33 -5.45
N ARG A 210 -10.04 6.86 -5.98
CA ARG A 210 -9.90 6.59 -7.43
C ARG A 210 -10.72 5.40 -7.88
N ILE A 211 -10.85 4.36 -7.05
CA ILE A 211 -11.63 3.17 -7.37
C ILE A 211 -13.10 3.41 -7.05
N ARG A 212 -13.95 3.30 -8.07
CA ARG A 212 -15.40 3.29 -7.95
C ARG A 212 -15.92 1.91 -8.32
N GLY A 213 -16.51 1.23 -7.34
CA GLY A 213 -17.03 -0.12 -7.50
C GLY A 213 -17.20 -0.82 -6.17
N THR A 214 -17.91 -1.94 -6.24
CA THR A 214 -18.17 -2.79 -5.08
C THR A 214 -17.09 -3.88 -5.01
N SER A 215 -16.62 -4.20 -3.81
CA SER A 215 -15.72 -5.34 -3.61
C SER A 215 -16.46 -6.66 -3.79
N SER A 216 -15.72 -7.77 -3.90
CA SER A 216 -16.29 -9.11 -3.94
C SER A 216 -17.11 -9.48 -2.70
N ALA A 217 -16.84 -8.81 -1.56
CA ALA A 217 -17.60 -8.97 -0.32
C ALA A 217 -18.79 -7.99 -0.20
N GLY A 218 -19.08 -7.19 -1.24
CA GLY A 218 -20.17 -6.22 -1.22
C GLY A 218 -19.83 -4.89 -0.55
N ALA A 219 -18.57 -4.61 -0.24
CA ALA A 219 -18.17 -3.33 0.33
C ALA A 219 -18.25 -2.20 -0.71
N GLN A 220 -18.68 -1.01 -0.30
CA GLN A 220 -19.07 0.10 -1.16
C GLN A 220 -18.41 1.42 -0.72
N GLY A 221 -18.37 2.35 -1.66
CA GLY A 221 -17.93 3.72 -1.44
C GLY A 221 -16.41 3.87 -1.25
N PRO A 222 -15.95 5.12 -1.09
CA PRO A 222 -14.52 5.43 -1.04
C PRO A 222 -13.78 4.80 0.14
N MET A 223 -14.48 4.48 1.21
CA MET A 223 -13.94 3.83 2.41
C MET A 223 -14.35 2.35 2.53
N GLN A 224 -14.96 1.76 1.48
CA GLN A 224 -15.31 0.34 1.37
C GLN A 224 -16.10 -0.20 2.58
N PHE A 225 -17.21 0.43 2.89
CA PHE A 225 -18.12 -0.06 3.93
C PHE A 225 -19.02 -1.19 3.43
N LEU A 226 -19.17 -2.24 4.24
CA LEU A 226 -20.29 -3.16 4.06
C LEU A 226 -21.62 -2.47 4.42
N PRO A 227 -22.74 -2.78 3.72
CA PRO A 227 -24.03 -2.16 4.00
C PRO A 227 -24.46 -2.27 5.48
N SER A 228 -24.23 -3.40 6.12
CA SER A 228 -24.54 -3.61 7.55
C SER A 228 -23.70 -2.70 8.47
N THR A 229 -22.42 -2.52 8.16
CA THR A 229 -21.53 -1.61 8.88
C THR A 229 -21.90 -0.16 8.62
N TRP A 230 -22.28 0.17 7.39
CA TRP A 230 -22.80 1.50 7.03
C TRP A 230 -24.04 1.87 7.82
N LYS A 231 -25.03 0.97 7.92
CA LYS A 231 -26.23 1.17 8.73
C LYS A 231 -25.92 1.62 10.17
N ARG A 232 -24.82 1.09 10.73
CA ARG A 232 -24.41 1.40 12.12
C ARG A 232 -23.65 2.73 12.22
N TYR A 233 -22.79 3.07 11.27
CA TYR A 233 -21.86 4.19 11.40
C TYR A 233 -22.11 5.35 10.42
N GLY A 234 -22.90 5.15 9.37
CA GLY A 234 -23.19 6.16 8.33
C GLY A 234 -24.09 7.29 8.81
N ARG A 235 -25.00 7.01 9.78
CA ARG A 235 -25.91 8.01 10.37
C ARG A 235 -26.68 8.84 9.32
N GLY A 236 -27.28 8.16 8.34
CA GLY A 236 -28.09 8.82 7.31
C GLY A 236 -27.32 9.52 6.18
N GLY A 237 -25.98 9.48 6.20
CA GLY A 237 -25.16 10.01 5.11
C GLY A 237 -25.17 9.11 3.86
N ASP A 238 -24.51 9.58 2.79
CA ASP A 238 -24.32 8.82 1.56
C ASP A 238 -23.00 8.01 1.60
N ILE A 239 -23.09 6.70 1.45
CA ILE A 239 -21.95 5.77 1.42
C ILE A 239 -20.97 6.08 0.28
N GLN A 240 -21.44 6.73 -0.81
CA GLN A 240 -20.63 7.12 -1.95
C GLN A 240 -20.00 8.50 -1.77
N ALA A 241 -20.51 9.31 -0.84
CA ALA A 241 -19.95 10.62 -0.55
C ALA A 241 -18.66 10.50 0.29
N THR A 242 -17.56 11.06 -0.22
CA THR A 242 -16.23 10.92 0.41
C THR A 242 -16.21 11.47 1.84
N GLY A 243 -16.86 12.62 2.09
CA GLY A 243 -16.90 13.24 3.42
C GLY A 243 -17.64 12.37 4.43
N ASP A 244 -18.81 11.85 4.06
CA ASP A 244 -19.65 11.01 4.92
C ASP A 244 -18.96 9.67 5.21
N ALA A 245 -18.31 9.09 4.20
CA ALA A 245 -17.59 7.84 4.35
C ALA A 245 -16.36 8.00 5.28
N ILE A 246 -15.60 9.09 5.17
CA ILE A 246 -14.49 9.40 6.07
C ILE A 246 -15.01 9.59 7.51
N LEU A 247 -16.10 10.31 7.69
CA LEU A 247 -16.69 10.53 9.01
C LEU A 247 -17.24 9.23 9.63
N ALA A 248 -17.85 8.37 8.82
CA ALA A 248 -18.30 7.04 9.25
C ALA A 248 -17.12 6.14 9.65
N ALA A 249 -16.00 6.20 8.90
CA ALA A 249 -14.78 5.49 9.26
C ALA A 249 -14.22 5.96 10.62
N ALA A 250 -14.20 7.26 10.85
CA ALA A 250 -13.78 7.81 12.14
C ALA A 250 -14.71 7.35 13.28
N ARG A 251 -16.05 7.32 13.07
CA ARG A 251 -17.00 6.80 14.08
C ARG A 251 -16.75 5.32 14.41
N LEU A 252 -16.51 4.50 13.37
CA LEU A 252 -16.18 3.09 13.58
C LEU A 252 -14.90 2.94 14.41
N LEU A 253 -13.85 3.67 14.04
CA LEU A 253 -12.57 3.58 14.74
C LEU A 253 -12.69 4.08 16.20
N ALA A 254 -13.36 5.20 16.45
CA ALA A 254 -13.59 5.75 17.78
C ALA A 254 -14.39 4.77 18.65
N ALA A 255 -15.48 4.19 18.11
CA ALA A 255 -16.30 3.19 18.81
C ALA A 255 -15.53 1.91 19.17
N ASN A 256 -14.40 1.65 18.52
CA ASN A 256 -13.56 0.47 18.76
C ASN A 256 -12.23 0.80 19.46
N GLY A 257 -12.10 2.02 20.04
CA GLY A 257 -11.05 2.38 20.97
C GLY A 257 -9.94 3.25 20.39
N ALA A 258 -10.09 3.82 19.17
CA ALA A 258 -9.19 4.88 18.71
C ALA A 258 -9.41 6.17 19.55
N PRO A 259 -8.37 6.97 19.75
CA PRO A 259 -6.98 6.76 19.30
C PRO A 259 -6.16 5.82 20.19
N THR A 260 -6.56 5.59 21.44
CA THR A 260 -5.76 4.88 22.46
C THR A 260 -5.43 3.44 22.06
N HIS A 261 -6.40 2.73 21.48
CA HIS A 261 -6.28 1.33 21.07
C HIS A 261 -6.39 1.17 19.54
N MET A 262 -5.60 1.97 18.79
CA MET A 262 -5.70 2.06 17.34
C MET A 262 -5.58 0.70 16.63
N ALA A 263 -4.69 -0.19 17.07
CA ALA A 263 -4.55 -1.52 16.46
C ALA A 263 -5.85 -2.35 16.59
N ARG A 264 -6.55 -2.26 17.72
CA ARG A 264 -7.85 -2.89 17.92
C ARG A 264 -8.92 -2.26 17.01
N ALA A 265 -8.92 -0.94 16.91
CA ALA A 265 -9.86 -0.21 16.07
C ALA A 265 -9.67 -0.56 14.57
N LEU A 266 -8.43 -0.65 14.10
CA LEU A 266 -8.12 -1.09 12.74
C LEU A 266 -8.50 -2.56 12.50
N TYR A 267 -8.32 -3.42 13.50
CA TYR A 267 -8.74 -4.82 13.40
C TYR A 267 -10.26 -4.96 13.35
N ALA A 268 -11.01 -4.08 14.04
CA ALA A 268 -12.46 -4.03 13.93
C ALA A 268 -12.92 -3.49 12.56
N TYR A 269 -12.12 -2.62 11.92
CA TYR A 269 -12.37 -2.15 10.56
C TYR A 269 -12.17 -3.26 9.53
N ASN A 270 -11.05 -3.96 9.61
CA ASN A 270 -10.73 -5.13 8.81
C ASN A 270 -9.99 -6.16 9.68
N PRO A 271 -10.57 -7.35 9.94
CA PRO A 271 -10.05 -8.34 10.89
C PRO A 271 -8.85 -9.11 10.34
N SER A 272 -7.84 -8.38 9.90
CA SER A 272 -6.58 -8.90 9.40
C SER A 272 -5.39 -8.19 10.05
N ARG A 273 -4.52 -8.94 10.70
CA ARG A 273 -3.25 -8.39 11.24
C ARG A 273 -2.37 -7.80 10.14
N ARG A 274 -2.46 -8.30 8.90
CA ARG A 274 -1.75 -7.75 7.73
C ARG A 274 -2.28 -6.36 7.38
N TYR A 275 -3.60 -6.20 7.38
CA TYR A 275 -4.26 -4.91 7.18
C TYR A 275 -3.81 -3.90 8.25
N VAL A 276 -3.89 -4.29 9.52
CA VAL A 276 -3.45 -3.44 10.64
C VAL A 276 -2.01 -2.96 10.45
N ARG A 277 -1.08 -3.89 10.15
CA ARG A 277 0.33 -3.52 9.91
C ARG A 277 0.50 -2.58 8.71
N ALA A 278 -0.19 -2.85 7.61
CA ALA A 278 -0.08 -2.04 6.40
C ALA A 278 -0.61 -0.61 6.61
N VAL A 279 -1.81 -0.47 7.18
CA VAL A 279 -2.41 0.84 7.47
C VAL A 279 -1.56 1.62 8.47
N SER A 280 -1.09 0.97 9.56
CA SER A 280 -0.23 1.61 10.55
C SER A 280 1.10 2.07 9.95
N ALA A 281 1.68 1.31 9.03
CA ALA A 281 2.92 1.70 8.36
C ALA A 281 2.72 2.92 7.45
N TYR A 282 1.63 3.00 6.68
CA TYR A 282 1.32 4.22 5.90
C TYR A 282 0.98 5.41 6.80
N ALA A 283 0.17 5.19 7.84
CA ALA A 283 -0.17 6.25 8.79
C ALA A 283 1.08 6.84 9.46
N SER A 284 2.04 6.01 9.84
CA SER A 284 3.31 6.47 10.43
C SER A 284 4.11 7.39 9.48
N GLN A 285 4.05 7.17 8.16
CA GLN A 285 4.71 8.03 7.19
C GLN A 285 4.00 9.39 7.06
N LEU A 286 2.67 9.38 7.11
CA LEU A 286 1.85 10.60 7.08
C LEU A 286 2.02 11.43 8.35
N HIS A 287 2.21 10.76 9.49
CA HIS A 287 2.50 11.39 10.78
C HIS A 287 3.90 12.02 10.81
N ALA A 288 4.90 11.30 10.29
CA ALA A 288 6.28 11.81 10.24
C ALA A 288 6.42 13.01 9.30
N ASP A 289 5.70 13.00 8.18
CA ASP A 289 5.68 14.11 7.24
C ASP A 289 4.35 14.15 6.46
N ARG A 290 3.56 15.20 6.70
CA ARG A 290 2.27 15.39 6.01
C ARG A 290 2.39 15.47 4.49
N ARG A 291 3.54 15.89 3.95
CA ARG A 291 3.77 15.96 2.50
C ARG A 291 3.87 14.57 1.85
N ALA A 292 4.14 13.51 2.62
CA ALA A 292 4.06 12.14 2.12
C ALA A 292 2.69 11.83 1.49
N PHE A 293 1.61 12.49 1.96
CA PHE A 293 0.29 12.37 1.36
C PHE A 293 0.27 12.76 -0.12
N LEU A 294 1.05 13.77 -0.51
CA LEU A 294 1.11 14.22 -1.91
C LEU A 294 1.70 13.15 -2.83
N GLY A 295 2.67 12.36 -2.34
CA GLY A 295 3.17 11.20 -3.08
C GLY A 295 2.08 10.14 -3.27
N TYR A 296 1.46 9.71 -2.18
CA TYR A 296 0.39 8.69 -2.18
C TYR A 296 -0.84 9.14 -2.98
N TYR A 297 -1.18 10.42 -2.94
CA TYR A 297 -2.28 11.00 -3.71
C TYR A 297 -2.12 10.76 -5.22
N HIS A 298 -0.91 10.75 -5.73
CA HIS A 298 -0.61 10.52 -7.14
C HIS A 298 -0.35 9.05 -7.50
N TRP A 299 -0.51 8.12 -6.54
CA TRP A 299 -0.41 6.70 -6.84
C TRP A 299 -1.57 6.24 -7.72
N GLN A 300 -1.21 5.44 -8.72
CA GLN A 300 -2.14 4.87 -9.68
C GLN A 300 -2.77 3.59 -9.14
N VAL A 301 -3.84 3.14 -9.80
CA VAL A 301 -4.52 1.89 -9.48
C VAL A 301 -3.88 0.75 -10.25
N PHE A 302 -3.51 -0.30 -9.52
CA PHE A 302 -3.02 -1.54 -10.10
C PHE A 302 -3.87 -2.71 -9.59
N TYR A 303 -4.20 -3.62 -10.50
CA TYR A 303 -4.79 -4.91 -10.16
C TYR A 303 -3.76 -6.00 -10.48
N GLY A 304 -3.16 -6.59 -9.46
CA GLY A 304 -1.93 -7.35 -9.64
C GLY A 304 -0.83 -6.47 -10.25
N ASP A 305 -0.32 -6.87 -11.41
CA ASP A 305 0.68 -6.09 -12.15
C ASP A 305 0.08 -5.23 -13.27
N THR A 306 -1.23 -5.36 -13.51
CA THR A 306 -1.92 -4.58 -14.53
C THR A 306 -2.27 -3.20 -14.02
N LEU A 307 -1.82 -2.16 -14.75
CA LEU A 307 -2.26 -0.79 -14.51
C LEU A 307 -3.69 -0.61 -15.01
N LEU A 308 -4.56 -0.09 -14.13
CA LEU A 308 -5.90 0.37 -14.50
C LEU A 308 -5.86 1.90 -14.56
N PRO A 309 -5.78 2.50 -15.76
CA PRO A 309 -5.65 3.95 -15.90
C PRO A 309 -6.95 4.67 -15.51
N GLU A 310 -6.85 5.97 -15.30
CA GLU A 310 -8.03 6.82 -15.19
C GLU A 310 -8.85 6.72 -16.47
N GLY A 311 -10.19 6.61 -16.33
CA GLY A 311 -11.10 6.30 -17.43
C GLY A 311 -11.34 4.80 -17.66
N TYR A 312 -10.64 3.90 -16.95
CA TYR A 312 -10.91 2.45 -17.04
C TYR A 312 -12.32 2.11 -16.50
N PRO A 313 -13.07 1.16 -17.13
CA PRO A 313 -12.78 0.53 -18.41
C PRO A 313 -12.92 1.54 -19.54
N ALA A 314 -12.12 1.38 -20.59
CA ALA A 314 -12.25 2.21 -21.77
C ALA A 314 -13.70 2.13 -22.28
N ARG A 315 -14.34 3.27 -22.51
CA ARG A 315 -15.67 3.31 -23.10
C ARG A 315 -15.53 2.78 -24.54
N PRO A 316 -16.35 1.81 -24.98
CA PRO A 316 -16.35 1.42 -26.39
C PRO A 316 -16.59 2.68 -27.24
N PRO A 317 -15.94 2.83 -28.41
CA PRO A 317 -16.20 3.95 -29.28
C PRO A 317 -17.71 4.01 -29.55
N THR A 318 -18.29 5.20 -29.39
CA THR A 318 -19.67 5.45 -29.76
C THR A 318 -19.78 5.11 -31.25
N PRO A 319 -20.75 4.27 -31.68
CA PRO A 319 -20.97 4.07 -33.12
C PRO A 319 -21.16 5.44 -33.76
N ALA A 320 -20.51 5.67 -34.90
CA ALA A 320 -20.74 6.86 -35.69
C ALA A 320 -22.26 6.96 -35.98
N PRO A 321 -22.85 8.16 -35.88
CA PRO A 321 -24.23 8.33 -36.30
C PRO A 321 -24.30 7.93 -37.78
N GLY A 322 -25.14 6.91 -38.10
CA GLY A 322 -25.42 6.44 -39.44
C GLY A 322 -26.23 7.45 -40.22
#